data_64ef1a8c8b26b93e7f0ebb9d2c1aff03
#
_entry.id   64ef1a8c8b26b93e7f0ebb9d2c1aff03
#
_cell.length_a   1.000
_cell.length_b   1.000
_cell.length_c   1.000
_cell.angle_alpha   90.00
_cell.angle_beta   90.00
_cell.angle_gamma   90.00
#
_symmetry.space_group_name_H-M   'P 1'
#
loop_
_entity.id
_entity.type
_entity.pdbx_description
1 polymer ?
#
loop_
_entity_poly.entity_id
_entity_poly.type
_entity_poly.pdbx_seq_one_letter_code
_entity_poly.pdbx_strand_id
1 'polypeptide(L)'
;WQGSSLTMRTSFSGNNFVTFGEDYLGELYIAGISSGTVYKIIDTSLSTSEFDKLGFSLYPNPAKDSFTIKSSDENLATKIDVFDLTGKLLLTKKLENNPENTIATNSLSKGMYLVTLETKNGTSYTTKLIVE
;
A
#
# COMPACT_ATOMS: atom_id res chain seq x y z
N TRP A 1 -12.39 17.24 15.39
CA TRP A 1 -11.12 16.88 14.71
C TRP A 1 -10.21 16.22 15.73
N GLN A 2 -10.15 14.90 15.79
CA GLN A 2 -9.17 14.21 16.61
C GLN A 2 -7.93 14.04 15.73
N GLY A 3 -6.89 14.77 16.07
CA GLY A 3 -5.62 14.77 15.36
C GLY A 3 -4.96 13.40 15.41
N SER A 4 -4.71 12.83 14.23
CA SER A 4 -3.81 11.70 14.11
C SER A 4 -2.43 12.13 14.60
N SER A 5 -1.86 11.35 15.50
CA SER A 5 -0.47 11.57 15.93
C SER A 5 0.44 11.31 14.72
N LEU A 6 1.02 12.38 14.19
CA LEU A 6 2.09 12.29 13.20
C LEU A 6 3.33 11.71 13.90
N THR A 7 3.59 10.44 13.71
CA THR A 7 4.84 9.83 14.11
C THR A 7 5.90 10.22 13.07
N MET A 8 6.77 11.17 13.41
CA MET A 8 7.89 11.52 12.55
C MET A 8 8.87 10.34 12.53
N ARG A 9 8.91 9.61 11.45
CA ARG A 9 9.80 8.44 11.26
C ARG A 9 11.21 8.83 10.81
N THR A 10 11.44 10.09 10.46
CA THR A 10 12.74 10.58 10.00
C THR A 10 13.00 11.96 10.61
N SER A 11 14.10 12.11 11.33
CA SER A 11 14.57 13.42 11.78
C SER A 11 15.54 13.98 10.75
N PHE A 12 15.21 15.11 10.17
CA PHE A 12 16.11 15.88 9.33
C PHE A 12 16.89 16.83 10.22
N SER A 13 18.08 16.46 10.68
CA SER A 13 18.96 17.35 11.45
C SER A 13 19.76 18.24 10.50
N GLY A 14 19.83 19.52 10.79
CA GLY A 14 20.71 20.49 10.11
C GLY A 14 20.10 21.29 8.97
N ASN A 15 18.84 21.10 8.63
CA ASN A 15 18.12 21.89 7.63
C ASN A 15 16.95 22.64 8.26
N ASN A 16 16.92 23.96 8.10
CA ASN A 16 15.75 24.76 8.45
C ASN A 16 14.75 24.65 7.31
N PHE A 17 13.71 23.85 7.49
CA PHE A 17 12.62 23.73 6.51
C PHE A 17 11.67 24.90 6.66
N VAL A 18 11.34 25.56 5.57
CA VAL A 18 10.59 26.83 5.59
C VAL A 18 9.27 26.77 4.84
N THR A 19 9.09 25.81 3.92
CA THR A 19 7.87 25.75 3.15
C THR A 19 7.62 24.35 2.63
N PHE A 20 6.33 24.04 2.42
CA PHE A 20 5.85 22.88 1.72
C PHE A 20 5.22 23.32 0.41
N GLY A 21 5.33 22.50 -0.61
CA GLY A 21 4.68 22.70 -1.88
C GLY A 21 4.12 21.37 -2.38
N GLU A 22 3.09 21.46 -3.21
CA GLU A 22 2.49 20.35 -3.92
C GLU A 22 2.55 20.66 -5.41
N ASP A 23 2.92 19.69 -6.24
CA ASP A 23 2.88 19.86 -7.68
C ASP A 23 1.54 19.43 -8.27
N TYR A 24 1.41 19.57 -9.60
CA TYR A 24 0.16 19.23 -10.31
C TYR A 24 -0.18 17.72 -10.30
N LEU A 25 0.76 16.86 -9.88
CA LEU A 25 0.56 15.41 -9.69
C LEU A 25 0.18 15.06 -8.25
N GLY A 26 0.09 16.04 -7.34
CA GLY A 26 -0.19 15.83 -5.92
C GLY A 26 1.04 15.38 -5.12
N GLU A 27 2.24 15.57 -5.66
CA GLU A 27 3.47 15.20 -4.98
C GLU A 27 3.91 16.32 -4.02
N LEU A 28 4.32 15.93 -2.81
CA LEU A 28 4.71 16.86 -1.77
C LEU A 28 6.23 17.13 -1.79
N TYR A 29 6.58 18.40 -1.66
CA TYR A 29 7.96 18.88 -1.60
C TYR A 29 8.17 19.73 -0.35
N ILE A 30 9.40 19.72 0.18
CA ILE A 30 9.84 20.55 1.31
C ILE A 30 11.16 21.23 0.94
N ALA A 31 11.27 22.53 1.19
CA ALA A 31 12.47 23.30 0.94
C ALA A 31 13.25 23.59 2.22
N GLY A 32 14.55 23.32 2.20
CA GLY A 32 15.49 23.64 3.25
C GLY A 32 16.24 24.95 2.93
N ILE A 33 16.07 25.98 3.76
CA ILE A 33 16.67 27.30 3.50
C ILE A 33 18.19 27.28 3.67
N SER A 34 18.69 26.49 4.62
CA SER A 34 20.13 26.42 4.92
C SER A 34 20.91 25.68 3.83
N SER A 35 20.28 24.74 3.16
CA SER A 35 20.92 23.93 2.11
C SER A 35 20.62 24.42 0.69
N GLY A 36 19.60 25.28 0.52
CA GLY A 36 19.08 25.65 -0.79
C GLY A 36 18.51 24.49 -1.60
N THR A 37 18.16 23.39 -0.92
CA THR A 37 17.75 22.14 -1.57
C THR A 37 16.26 21.93 -1.37
N VAL A 38 15.59 21.47 -2.45
CA VAL A 38 14.20 21.03 -2.41
C VAL A 38 14.21 19.50 -2.35
N TYR A 39 13.50 18.96 -1.37
CA TYR A 39 13.36 17.52 -1.16
C TYR A 39 11.94 17.10 -1.55
N LYS A 40 11.81 16.05 -2.32
CA LYS A 40 10.54 15.39 -2.55
C LYS A 40 10.23 14.47 -1.37
N ILE A 41 9.03 14.60 -0.82
CA ILE A 41 8.56 13.68 0.23
C ILE A 41 7.99 12.46 -0.47
N ILE A 42 8.66 11.33 -0.31
CA ILE A 42 8.22 10.03 -0.80
C ILE A 42 7.86 9.16 0.40
N ASP A 43 6.64 8.66 0.41
CA ASP A 43 6.26 7.60 1.34
C ASP A 43 6.59 6.25 0.68
N THR A 44 7.70 5.66 1.09
CA THR A 44 8.12 4.35 0.60
C THR A 44 7.31 3.21 1.20
N SER A 45 6.51 3.48 2.23
CA SER A 45 5.67 2.47 2.89
C SER A 45 4.35 2.20 2.15
N LEU A 46 3.93 3.10 1.25
CA LEU A 46 2.76 2.94 0.39
C LEU A 46 3.12 2.57 -1.05
N SER A 47 4.38 2.30 -1.32
CA SER A 47 4.85 1.98 -2.67
C SER A 47 4.49 0.54 -3.04
N THR A 48 3.75 0.37 -4.13
CA THR A 48 3.57 -0.91 -4.84
C THR A 48 4.91 -1.63 -5.09
N SER A 49 6.01 -0.89 -5.09
CA SER A 49 7.36 -1.42 -5.34
C SER A 49 7.89 -2.34 -4.22
N GLU A 50 7.45 -2.19 -2.97
CA GLU A 50 7.85 -3.14 -1.90
C GLU A 50 7.09 -4.46 -2.04
N PHE A 51 5.82 -4.40 -2.38
CA PHE A 51 5.00 -5.57 -2.64
C PHE A 51 5.60 -6.41 -3.78
N ASP A 52 6.00 -5.77 -4.88
CA ASP A 52 6.64 -6.42 -6.01
C ASP A 52 8.05 -6.94 -5.69
N LYS A 53 8.85 -6.19 -4.93
CA LYS A 53 10.20 -6.61 -4.49
C LYS A 53 10.19 -7.85 -3.62
N LEU A 54 9.09 -8.08 -2.90
CA LEU A 54 8.89 -9.24 -2.04
C LEU A 54 8.33 -10.45 -2.79
N GLY A 55 8.17 -10.33 -4.11
CA GLY A 55 7.69 -11.40 -4.96
C GLY A 55 6.17 -11.59 -4.96
N PHE A 56 5.42 -10.57 -4.50
CA PHE A 56 3.97 -10.54 -4.64
C PHE A 56 3.56 -9.71 -5.85
N SER A 57 2.51 -10.13 -6.52
CA SER A 57 1.81 -9.30 -7.50
C SER A 57 0.31 -9.50 -7.43
N LEU A 58 -0.44 -8.44 -7.73
CA LEU A 58 -1.90 -8.43 -7.75
C LEU A 58 -2.36 -7.97 -9.13
N TYR A 59 -3.12 -8.82 -9.82
CA TYR A 59 -3.61 -8.52 -11.16
C TYR A 59 -4.92 -9.27 -11.49
N PRO A 60 -5.74 -8.72 -12.39
CA PRO A 60 -5.65 -7.35 -12.89
C PRO A 60 -5.97 -6.32 -11.81
N ASN A 61 -5.40 -5.12 -11.96
CA ASN A 61 -5.75 -3.96 -11.15
C ASN A 61 -5.78 -2.73 -12.08
N PRO A 62 -6.96 -2.21 -12.42
CA PRO A 62 -8.30 -2.50 -11.88
C PRO A 62 -8.83 -3.91 -12.17
N ALA A 63 -9.59 -4.44 -11.21
CA ALA A 63 -10.27 -5.73 -11.28
C ALA A 63 -11.76 -5.56 -11.59
N LYS A 64 -12.32 -6.48 -12.39
CA LYS A 64 -13.77 -6.56 -12.65
C LYS A 64 -14.41 -7.65 -11.79
N ASP A 65 -14.31 -8.89 -12.26
CA ASP A 65 -14.99 -10.04 -11.64
C ASP A 65 -14.11 -10.74 -10.60
N SER A 66 -12.79 -10.64 -10.74
CA SER A 66 -11.81 -11.25 -9.86
C SER A 66 -10.44 -10.60 -10.00
N PHE A 67 -9.60 -10.84 -9.02
CA PHE A 67 -8.17 -10.57 -9.09
C PHE A 67 -7.39 -11.77 -8.59
N THR A 68 -6.14 -11.88 -9.01
CA THR A 68 -5.24 -12.96 -8.64
C THR A 68 -4.08 -12.37 -7.84
N ILE A 69 -3.77 -13.02 -6.73
CA ILE A 69 -2.53 -12.80 -5.99
C ILE A 69 -1.53 -13.86 -6.46
N LYS A 70 -0.38 -13.39 -6.93
CA LYS A 70 0.78 -14.22 -7.19
C LYS A 70 1.80 -14.01 -6.08
N SER A 71 2.32 -15.09 -5.55
CA SER A 71 3.34 -15.15 -4.50
C SER A 71 4.57 -15.85 -5.07
N SER A 72 5.78 -15.49 -4.60
CA SER A 72 6.97 -16.29 -4.88
C SER A 72 6.96 -17.57 -4.03
N ASP A 73 7.65 -18.60 -4.48
CA ASP A 73 7.75 -19.89 -3.74
C ASP A 73 8.35 -19.72 -2.33
N GLU A 74 9.19 -18.70 -2.15
CA GLU A 74 9.82 -18.40 -0.86
C GLU A 74 8.88 -17.64 0.11
N ASN A 75 7.90 -16.88 -0.44
CA ASN A 75 7.00 -16.02 0.32
C ASN A 75 5.54 -16.28 -0.06
N LEU A 76 5.02 -17.46 0.28
CA LEU A 76 3.62 -17.78 0.02
C LEU A 76 2.70 -17.00 0.96
N ALA A 77 1.68 -16.36 0.37
CA ALA A 77 0.60 -15.76 1.12
C ALA A 77 -0.33 -16.86 1.65
N THR A 78 -0.68 -16.76 2.93
CA THR A 78 -1.54 -17.75 3.63
C THR A 78 -2.94 -17.22 3.90
N LYS A 79 -3.08 -15.90 3.92
CA LYS A 79 -4.34 -15.21 4.17
C LYS A 79 -4.40 -13.90 3.41
N ILE A 80 -5.60 -13.53 3.01
CA ILE A 80 -5.91 -12.22 2.45
C ILE A 80 -7.07 -11.58 3.21
N ASP A 81 -6.92 -10.32 3.54
CA ASP A 81 -7.95 -9.45 4.10
C ASP A 81 -8.14 -8.24 3.16
N VAL A 82 -9.40 -7.90 2.88
CA VAL A 82 -9.75 -6.75 2.05
C VAL A 82 -10.52 -5.75 2.92
N PHE A 83 -10.04 -4.52 2.96
CA PHE A 83 -10.61 -3.42 3.73
C PHE A 83 -11.09 -2.30 2.79
N ASP A 84 -12.13 -1.60 3.19
CA ASP A 84 -12.45 -0.31 2.60
C ASP A 84 -11.52 0.80 3.11
N LEU A 85 -11.66 2.00 2.56
CA LEU A 85 -10.82 3.15 2.95
C LEU A 85 -11.09 3.66 4.39
N THR A 86 -12.15 3.19 5.03
CA THR A 86 -12.45 3.49 6.44
C THR A 86 -11.78 2.50 7.40
N GLY A 87 -11.14 1.45 6.87
CA GLY A 87 -10.52 0.37 7.62
C GLY A 87 -11.48 -0.75 8.02
N LYS A 88 -12.70 -0.76 7.47
CA LYS A 88 -13.66 -1.84 7.70
C LYS A 88 -13.27 -3.07 6.89
N LEU A 89 -13.15 -4.20 7.55
CA LEU A 89 -12.93 -5.51 6.92
C LEU A 89 -14.19 -5.93 6.13
N LEU A 90 -14.03 -6.16 4.85
CA LEU A 90 -15.11 -6.57 3.94
C LEU A 90 -15.01 -8.03 3.54
N LEU A 91 -13.79 -8.55 3.38
CA LEU A 91 -13.55 -9.91 2.96
C LEU A 91 -12.30 -10.43 3.67
N THR A 92 -12.36 -11.65 4.17
CA THR A 92 -11.20 -12.42 4.63
C THR A 92 -11.23 -13.80 4.00
N LYS A 93 -10.10 -14.28 3.54
CA LYS A 93 -9.98 -15.62 2.95
C LYS A 93 -8.63 -16.24 3.30
N LYS A 94 -8.65 -17.47 3.77
CA LYS A 94 -7.43 -18.29 3.83
C LYS A 94 -7.05 -18.69 2.41
N LEU A 95 -5.79 -18.55 2.08
CA LEU A 95 -5.26 -18.92 0.78
C LEU A 95 -4.72 -20.34 0.84
N GLU A 96 -4.86 -21.03 -0.28
CA GLU A 96 -4.22 -22.33 -0.45
C GLU A 96 -2.71 -22.13 -0.60
N ASN A 97 -1.94 -23.15 -0.26
CA ASN A 97 -0.48 -23.12 -0.33
C ASN A 97 0.01 -23.19 -1.80
N ASN A 98 -0.58 -22.34 -2.65
CA ASN A 98 -0.30 -22.21 -4.07
C ASN A 98 0.31 -20.83 -4.35
N PRO A 99 1.23 -20.72 -5.31
CA PRO A 99 1.80 -19.44 -5.69
C PRO A 99 0.79 -18.49 -6.34
N GLU A 100 -0.33 -19.00 -6.86
CA GLU A 100 -1.39 -18.18 -7.45
C GLU A 100 -2.75 -18.51 -6.82
N ASN A 101 -3.42 -17.47 -6.31
CA ASN A 101 -4.74 -17.57 -5.68
C ASN A 101 -5.67 -16.52 -6.29
N THR A 102 -6.80 -16.95 -6.82
CA THR A 102 -7.80 -16.07 -7.40
C THR A 102 -8.94 -15.77 -6.41
N ILE A 103 -9.30 -14.52 -6.32
CA ILE A 103 -10.32 -13.98 -5.41
C ILE A 103 -11.39 -13.28 -6.23
N ALA A 104 -12.65 -13.69 -6.07
CA ALA A 104 -13.78 -13.03 -6.70
C ALA A 104 -14.10 -11.68 -6.04
N THR A 105 -14.50 -10.71 -6.84
CA THR A 105 -14.87 -9.35 -6.41
C THR A 105 -16.37 -9.14 -6.25
N ASN A 106 -17.21 -10.18 -6.47
CA ASN A 106 -18.68 -10.09 -6.53
C ASN A 106 -19.32 -9.48 -5.26
N SER A 107 -18.63 -9.57 -4.11
CA SER A 107 -19.07 -8.97 -2.84
C SER A 107 -18.58 -7.53 -2.64
N LEU A 108 -17.77 -7.01 -3.55
CA LEU A 108 -17.19 -5.68 -3.48
C LEU A 108 -17.90 -4.76 -4.48
N SER A 109 -18.24 -3.57 -4.04
CA SER A 109 -18.73 -2.51 -4.92
C SER A 109 -17.58 -1.90 -5.73
N LYS A 110 -17.91 -1.17 -6.78
CA LYS A 110 -16.90 -0.38 -7.51
C LYS A 110 -16.24 0.63 -6.57
N GLY A 111 -14.91 0.65 -6.55
CA GLY A 111 -14.18 1.53 -5.66
C GLY A 111 -12.74 1.10 -5.40
N MET A 112 -12.13 1.78 -4.45
CA MET A 112 -10.75 1.51 -4.01
C MET A 112 -10.76 0.78 -2.67
N TYR A 113 -9.87 -0.20 -2.55
CA TYR A 113 -9.72 -1.07 -1.39
C TYR A 113 -8.26 -1.22 -1.00
N LEU A 114 -8.02 -1.56 0.25
CA LEU A 114 -6.73 -1.98 0.76
C LEU A 114 -6.75 -3.51 0.92
N VAL A 115 -5.80 -4.16 0.30
CA VAL A 115 -5.62 -5.62 0.35
C VAL A 115 -4.39 -5.91 1.19
N THR A 116 -4.57 -6.63 2.29
CA THR A 116 -3.50 -7.07 3.16
C THR A 116 -3.29 -8.56 3.01
N LEU A 117 -2.06 -8.96 2.71
CA LEU A 117 -1.62 -10.35 2.63
C LEU A 117 -0.84 -10.69 3.89
N GLU A 118 -1.13 -11.84 4.48
CA GLU A 118 -0.35 -12.43 5.55
C GLU A 118 0.44 -13.61 5.01
N THR A 119 1.72 -13.67 5.32
CA THR A 119 2.60 -14.77 4.93
C THR A 119 2.70 -15.82 6.03
N LYS A 120 3.28 -16.96 5.70
CA LYS A 120 3.54 -18.05 6.64
C LYS A 120 4.40 -17.62 7.84
N ASN A 121 5.22 -16.60 7.67
CA ASN A 121 6.09 -16.06 8.73
C ASN A 121 5.36 -15.04 9.63
N GLY A 122 4.06 -14.81 9.41
CA GLY A 122 3.27 -13.83 10.17
C GLY A 122 3.52 -12.38 9.77
N THR A 123 4.26 -12.13 8.70
CA THR A 123 4.45 -10.78 8.16
C THR A 123 3.27 -10.40 7.27
N SER A 124 2.82 -9.15 7.39
CA SER A 124 1.70 -8.64 6.60
C SER A 124 2.16 -7.56 5.63
N TYR A 125 1.63 -7.60 4.42
CA TYR A 125 1.91 -6.65 3.35
C TYR A 125 0.61 -6.11 2.79
N THR A 126 0.56 -4.79 2.58
CA THR A 126 -0.66 -4.12 2.10
C THR A 126 -0.43 -3.48 0.74
N THR A 127 -1.39 -3.64 -0.15
CA THR A 127 -1.41 -3.00 -1.46
C THR A 127 -2.80 -2.46 -1.78
N LYS A 128 -2.89 -1.64 -2.82
CA LYS A 128 -4.14 -1.04 -3.30
C LYS A 128 -4.78 -1.92 -4.37
N LEU A 129 -6.11 -2.11 -4.27
CA LEU A 129 -6.95 -2.73 -5.28
C LEU A 129 -8.00 -1.72 -5.75
N ILE A 130 -8.21 -1.62 -7.05
CA ILE A 130 -9.32 -0.88 -7.65
C ILE A 130 -10.28 -1.92 -8.24
N VAL A 131 -11.58 -1.80 -7.94
CA VAL A 131 -12.66 -2.63 -8.51
C VAL A 131 -13.53 -1.76 -9.41
N GLU A 132 -13.78 -2.22 -10.66
CA GLU A 132 -14.59 -1.55 -11.68
C GLU A 132 -15.93 -2.24 -11.94
#